data_570bb4d0d9409219a6acc865aa9f1d6e
#
_entry.id   570bb4d0d9409219a6acc865aa9f1d6e
#
_cell.length_a   1.000
_cell.length_b   1.000
_cell.length_c   1.000
_cell.angle_alpha   90.00
_cell.angle_beta   90.00
_cell.angle_gamma   90.00
#
_symmetry.space_group_name_H-M   'P 1'
#
loop_
_entity.id
_entity.type
_entity.pdbx_description
1 polymer ?
#
loop_
_entity_poly.entity_id
_entity_poly.type
_entity_poly.pdbx_seq_one_letter_code
_entity_poly.pdbx_strand_id
1 'polypeptide(L)'
;VRRDNPSLVIRDAGLRIWREWLGMKPDLTKVTVTAGGSLDAGARFFTEGPGAEKIVVTVPAVRRGLEERLPSGVRVVALEEITAGGILDALEGFGVRSLMVEGGARTIGMFLDAGVVDSLRLAVSPAAVGDTRAPRFPEFGRLPFEGRAAKVVRRVGDMEVYEYAFRPASDGLTLTDRRRLLRAVELGERSEPCGTAYRVGCVVAVRDGREYEGYTHETDCRNHAEEEALAKAAADGADLLGACVYTSMEPCSVRASKPVSCTERIIRSGASRVVYAYAEPACFVRCEGTRLLREAGIDVLPVPAYAPLVRRTNAHIVHD
;
A
#
# COMPACT_ATOMS: atom_id res chain seq x y z
N VAL A 1 -18.99 13.67 0.97
CA VAL A 1 -20.15 12.90 0.46
C VAL A 1 -21.12 13.80 -0.32
N ARG A 2 -21.47 14.99 0.17
CA ARG A 2 -22.48 15.84 -0.47
C ARG A 2 -22.09 16.37 -1.87
N ARG A 3 -20.83 16.76 -2.09
CA ARG A 3 -20.39 17.43 -3.32
C ARG A 3 -19.93 16.43 -4.38
N ASP A 4 -19.12 15.47 -3.99
CA ASP A 4 -18.45 14.56 -4.93
C ASP A 4 -19.16 13.22 -5.05
N ASN A 5 -20.12 12.94 -4.17
CA ASN A 5 -20.90 11.70 -4.11
C ASN A 5 -20.06 10.43 -4.33
N PRO A 6 -18.97 10.23 -3.55
CA PRO A 6 -18.03 9.13 -3.76
C PRO A 6 -18.67 7.79 -3.40
N SER A 7 -18.33 6.78 -4.17
CA SER A 7 -18.74 5.39 -3.90
C SER A 7 -17.89 4.70 -2.84
N LEU A 8 -16.62 5.06 -2.74
CA LEU A 8 -15.60 4.45 -1.88
C LEU A 8 -15.58 2.91 -1.99
N VAL A 9 -15.51 2.40 -3.19
CA VAL A 9 -15.47 0.97 -3.49
C VAL A 9 -14.17 0.59 -4.20
N ILE A 10 -13.70 -0.61 -3.96
CA ILE A 10 -12.61 -1.22 -4.75
C ILE A 10 -13.23 -1.73 -6.04
N ARG A 11 -12.89 -1.11 -7.17
CA ARG A 11 -13.39 -1.50 -8.51
C ARG A 11 -12.60 -2.63 -9.14
N ASP A 12 -11.35 -2.76 -8.78
CA ASP A 12 -10.47 -3.80 -9.29
C ASP A 12 -10.82 -5.15 -8.65
N ALA A 13 -11.23 -6.10 -9.48
CA ALA A 13 -11.63 -7.44 -9.03
C ALA A 13 -10.44 -8.23 -8.47
N GLY A 14 -9.24 -8.06 -9.04
CA GLY A 14 -8.02 -8.70 -8.56
C GLY A 14 -7.66 -8.24 -7.15
N LEU A 15 -7.74 -6.94 -6.87
CA LEU A 15 -7.51 -6.41 -5.53
C LEU A 15 -8.53 -6.92 -4.50
N ARG A 16 -9.78 -7.12 -4.90
CA ARG A 16 -10.82 -7.71 -4.04
C ARG A 16 -10.47 -9.15 -3.67
N ILE A 17 -10.08 -9.95 -4.66
CA ILE A 17 -9.63 -11.34 -4.48
C ILE A 17 -8.40 -11.40 -3.57
N TRP A 18 -7.40 -10.54 -3.80
CA TRP A 18 -6.21 -10.48 -2.95
C TRP A 18 -6.52 -10.15 -1.49
N ARG A 19 -7.48 -9.26 -1.25
CA ARG A 19 -7.94 -8.95 0.11
C ARG A 19 -8.52 -10.17 0.80
N GLU A 20 -9.35 -10.96 0.10
CA GLU A 20 -9.90 -12.22 0.62
C GLU A 20 -8.79 -13.23 0.94
N TRP A 21 -7.80 -13.35 0.06
CA TRP A 21 -6.65 -14.22 0.30
C TRP A 21 -5.81 -13.81 1.52
N LEU A 22 -5.81 -12.53 1.85
CA LEU A 22 -5.18 -11.98 3.06
C LEU A 22 -6.11 -12.08 4.31
N GLY A 23 -7.25 -12.76 4.20
CA GLY A 23 -8.23 -12.88 5.29
C GLY A 23 -8.99 -11.59 5.58
N MET A 24 -8.97 -10.62 4.65
CA MET A 24 -9.69 -9.36 4.77
C MET A 24 -11.04 -9.43 4.02
N LYS A 25 -12.00 -8.59 4.43
CA LYS A 25 -13.23 -8.42 3.65
C LYS A 25 -12.89 -7.86 2.26
N PRO A 26 -13.53 -8.32 1.16
CA PRO A 26 -13.28 -7.82 -0.19
C PRO A 26 -13.61 -6.32 -0.33
N ASP A 27 -14.67 -5.86 0.34
CA ASP A 27 -15.06 -4.46 0.38
C ASP A 27 -14.47 -3.75 1.61
N LEU A 28 -14.16 -2.46 1.44
CA LEU A 28 -13.72 -1.60 2.53
C LEU A 28 -14.88 -1.22 3.43
N THR A 29 -14.65 -1.13 4.73
CA THR A 29 -15.56 -0.43 5.64
C THR A 29 -15.55 1.06 5.26
N LYS A 30 -16.72 1.63 5.01
CA LYS A 30 -16.90 3.03 4.65
C LYS A 30 -17.33 3.84 5.87
N VAL A 31 -16.67 4.98 6.07
CA VAL A 31 -16.96 5.86 7.21
C VAL A 31 -17.29 7.26 6.69
N THR A 32 -18.34 7.87 7.22
CA THR A 32 -18.65 9.28 7.02
C THR A 32 -18.94 9.96 8.34
N VAL A 33 -18.65 11.26 8.41
CA VAL A 33 -18.81 12.07 9.61
C VAL A 33 -19.78 13.21 9.34
N THR A 34 -20.73 13.44 10.25
CA THR A 34 -21.68 14.56 10.16
C THR A 34 -22.11 15.04 11.54
N ALA A 35 -21.92 16.31 11.85
CA ALA A 35 -22.48 16.91 13.07
C ALA A 35 -23.94 17.36 12.87
N GLY A 36 -24.31 17.80 11.68
CA GLY A 36 -25.64 18.33 11.39
C GLY A 36 -26.64 17.30 10.87
N GLY A 37 -26.27 16.03 10.74
CA GLY A 37 -27.16 14.95 10.31
C GLY A 37 -27.65 15.03 8.87
N SER A 38 -27.15 15.96 8.06
CA SER A 38 -27.63 16.17 6.70
C SER A 38 -26.88 15.25 5.71
N LEU A 39 -27.33 14.01 5.63
CA LEU A 39 -26.87 12.99 4.67
C LEU A 39 -28.03 12.60 3.74
N ASP A 40 -27.71 12.37 2.47
CA ASP A 40 -28.62 11.81 1.49
C ASP A 40 -28.52 10.29 1.49
N ALA A 41 -29.60 9.61 1.86
CA ALA A 41 -29.67 8.14 1.90
C ALA A 41 -29.50 7.50 0.52
N GLY A 42 -29.82 8.23 -0.56
CA GLY A 42 -29.62 7.82 -1.95
C GLY A 42 -28.18 8.03 -2.47
N ALA A 43 -27.29 8.63 -1.67
CA ALA A 43 -25.90 8.84 -2.09
C ALA A 43 -25.19 7.50 -2.38
N ARG A 44 -24.25 7.51 -3.36
CA ARG A 44 -23.46 6.35 -3.77
C ARG A 44 -22.67 5.72 -2.61
N PHE A 45 -22.32 6.52 -1.60
CA PHE A 45 -21.76 6.02 -0.35
C PHE A 45 -22.62 4.93 0.28
N PHE A 46 -23.95 5.10 0.29
CA PHE A 46 -24.89 4.15 0.90
C PHE A 46 -25.37 3.07 -0.07
N THR A 47 -25.52 3.38 -1.35
CA THR A 47 -26.15 2.51 -2.34
C THR A 47 -25.17 1.59 -3.07
N GLU A 48 -23.90 1.96 -3.21
CA GLU A 48 -22.88 1.13 -3.86
C GLU A 48 -22.08 0.30 -2.85
N GLY A 49 -21.49 -0.82 -3.32
CA GLY A 49 -20.74 -1.76 -2.50
C GLY A 49 -21.63 -2.46 -1.45
N PRO A 50 -22.53 -3.36 -1.87
CA PRO A 50 -23.51 -3.98 -0.97
C PRO A 50 -22.85 -4.78 0.16
N GLY A 51 -21.66 -5.35 -0.05
CA GLY A 51 -20.87 -6.03 0.97
C GLY A 51 -20.08 -5.13 1.91
N ALA A 52 -20.05 -3.81 1.61
CA ALA A 52 -19.30 -2.85 2.43
C ALA A 52 -20.06 -2.52 3.72
N GLU A 53 -19.40 -2.67 4.86
CA GLU A 53 -19.89 -2.12 6.12
C GLU A 53 -19.89 -0.60 6.06
N LYS A 54 -20.95 0.04 6.56
CA LYS A 54 -21.13 1.50 6.49
C LYS A 54 -21.32 2.05 7.90
N ILE A 55 -20.48 3.01 8.27
CA ILE A 55 -20.49 3.64 9.59
C ILE A 55 -20.70 5.15 9.41
N VAL A 56 -21.61 5.69 10.17
CA VAL A 56 -21.85 7.14 10.27
C VAL A 56 -21.48 7.60 11.67
N VAL A 57 -20.48 8.45 11.77
CA VAL A 57 -20.10 9.09 13.04
C VAL A 57 -20.83 10.43 13.14
N THR A 58 -21.52 10.67 14.25
CA THR A 58 -22.33 11.86 14.45
C THR A 58 -22.32 12.31 15.93
N VAL A 59 -23.17 13.28 16.28
CA VAL A 59 -23.41 13.70 17.66
C VAL A 59 -24.76 13.16 18.15
N PRO A 60 -24.99 13.03 19.48
CA PRO A 60 -26.22 12.46 20.03
C PRO A 60 -27.50 13.13 19.53
N ALA A 61 -27.49 14.45 19.36
CA ALA A 61 -28.66 15.25 18.99
C ALA A 61 -29.30 14.84 17.65
N VAL A 62 -28.54 14.28 16.70
CA VAL A 62 -29.04 13.92 15.37
C VAL A 62 -29.05 12.42 15.09
N ARG A 63 -28.57 11.61 16.03
CA ARG A 63 -28.41 10.16 15.88
C ARG A 63 -29.74 9.50 15.48
N ARG A 64 -30.79 9.69 16.26
CA ARG A 64 -32.10 9.04 16.04
C ARG A 64 -32.66 9.37 14.66
N GLY A 65 -32.62 10.63 14.24
CA GLY A 65 -33.08 11.02 12.92
C GLY A 65 -32.26 10.46 11.76
N LEU A 66 -30.99 10.11 11.98
CA LEU A 66 -30.17 9.39 11.00
C LEU A 66 -30.55 7.91 10.97
N GLU A 67 -30.71 7.25 12.11
CA GLU A 67 -31.13 5.84 12.22
C GLU A 67 -32.47 5.58 11.52
N GLU A 68 -33.41 6.53 11.60
CA GLU A 68 -34.71 6.43 10.95
C GLU A 68 -34.66 6.63 9.42
N ARG A 69 -33.70 7.37 8.89
CA ARG A 69 -33.66 7.75 7.46
C ARG A 69 -32.65 6.97 6.62
N LEU A 70 -31.62 6.43 7.25
CA LEU A 70 -30.56 5.72 6.52
C LEU A 70 -30.98 4.29 6.21
N PRO A 71 -30.41 3.67 5.16
CA PRO A 71 -30.70 2.27 4.82
C PRO A 71 -30.39 1.34 6.00
N SER A 72 -31.16 0.26 6.09
CA SER A 72 -30.90 -0.81 7.07
C SER A 72 -29.47 -1.34 6.94
N GLY A 73 -28.81 -1.61 8.08
CA GLY A 73 -27.44 -2.08 8.11
C GLY A 73 -26.37 -0.98 8.15
N VAL A 74 -26.75 0.30 8.07
CA VAL A 74 -25.84 1.42 8.39
C VAL A 74 -25.72 1.55 9.90
N ARG A 75 -24.48 1.54 10.42
CA ARG A 75 -24.23 1.76 11.85
C ARG A 75 -24.07 3.25 12.13
N VAL A 76 -24.83 3.78 13.07
CA VAL A 76 -24.75 5.17 13.51
C VAL A 76 -24.09 5.22 14.89
N VAL A 77 -22.93 5.86 14.98
CA VAL A 77 -22.17 6.04 16.21
C VAL A 77 -22.25 7.50 16.62
N ALA A 78 -22.69 7.76 17.85
CA ALA A 78 -22.72 9.11 18.40
C ALA A 78 -21.54 9.33 19.33
N LEU A 79 -20.83 10.45 19.12
CA LEU A 79 -19.79 10.97 19.98
C LEU A 79 -20.27 12.29 20.57
N GLU A 80 -20.03 12.54 21.85
CA GLU A 80 -20.35 13.84 22.47
C GLU A 80 -19.63 14.98 21.74
N GLU A 81 -18.39 14.74 21.35
CA GLU A 81 -17.60 15.64 20.51
C GLU A 81 -16.94 14.84 19.37
N ILE A 82 -17.02 15.37 18.15
CA ILE A 82 -16.37 14.76 16.98
C ILE A 82 -14.92 15.19 16.95
N THR A 83 -14.06 14.35 17.48
CA THR A 83 -12.59 14.50 17.47
C THR A 83 -11.91 13.36 16.69
N ALA A 84 -10.67 13.57 16.26
CA ALA A 84 -9.91 12.51 15.60
C ALA A 84 -9.71 11.28 16.52
N GLY A 85 -9.38 11.51 17.80
CA GLY A 85 -9.24 10.44 18.79
C GLY A 85 -10.54 9.67 18.99
N GLY A 86 -11.65 10.37 19.25
CA GLY A 86 -12.96 9.73 19.43
C GLY A 86 -13.43 8.92 18.23
N ILE A 87 -13.12 9.38 16.99
CA ILE A 87 -13.38 8.61 15.78
C ILE A 87 -12.53 7.34 15.73
N LEU A 88 -11.24 7.43 16.04
CA LEU A 88 -10.32 6.28 16.02
C LEU A 88 -10.74 5.24 17.06
N ASP A 89 -11.04 5.65 18.29
CA ASP A 89 -11.50 4.77 19.36
C ASP A 89 -12.80 4.05 19.00
N ALA A 90 -13.76 4.78 18.42
CA ALA A 90 -15.02 4.20 17.96
C ALA A 90 -14.79 3.18 16.84
N LEU A 91 -13.91 3.47 15.87
CA LEU A 91 -13.62 2.57 14.76
C LEU A 91 -12.81 1.34 15.19
N GLU A 92 -11.93 1.47 16.18
CA GLU A 92 -11.22 0.33 16.76
C GLU A 92 -12.20 -0.70 17.35
N GLY A 93 -13.27 -0.24 18.02
CA GLY A 93 -14.35 -1.08 18.51
C GLY A 93 -15.07 -1.89 17.44
N PHE A 94 -14.99 -1.48 16.16
CA PHE A 94 -15.48 -2.23 15.00
C PHE A 94 -14.39 -3.07 14.30
N GLY A 95 -13.21 -3.18 14.89
CA GLY A 95 -12.09 -3.94 14.34
C GLY A 95 -11.35 -3.25 13.19
N VAL A 96 -11.56 -1.94 12.99
CA VAL A 96 -10.81 -1.15 12.01
C VAL A 96 -9.38 -0.95 12.52
N ARG A 97 -8.41 -1.46 11.78
CA ARG A 97 -6.98 -1.38 12.12
C ARG A 97 -6.23 -0.32 11.31
N SER A 98 -6.79 0.13 10.21
CA SER A 98 -6.19 1.12 9.32
C SER A 98 -7.29 1.99 8.75
N LEU A 99 -7.09 3.30 8.79
CA LEU A 99 -8.03 4.29 8.29
C LEU A 99 -7.34 5.17 7.24
N MET A 100 -7.97 5.27 6.05
CA MET A 100 -7.61 6.27 5.05
C MET A 100 -8.60 7.42 5.11
N VAL A 101 -8.12 8.62 5.33
CA VAL A 101 -8.93 9.85 5.39
C VAL A 101 -8.83 10.57 4.04
N GLU A 102 -9.90 10.52 3.26
CA GLU A 102 -10.01 11.21 1.96
C GLU A 102 -10.89 12.47 2.05
N GLY A 103 -11.40 12.78 3.21
CA GLY A 103 -12.40 13.83 3.43
C GLY A 103 -11.93 15.23 3.08
N GLY A 104 -12.87 16.20 3.05
CA GLY A 104 -12.56 17.61 2.82
C GLY A 104 -11.55 18.18 3.83
N ALA A 105 -11.05 19.38 3.54
CA ALA A 105 -9.99 20.08 4.30
C ALA A 105 -10.20 20.02 5.83
N ARG A 106 -11.43 20.23 6.31
CA ARG A 106 -11.77 20.13 7.74
C ARG A 106 -11.45 18.78 8.36
N THR A 107 -11.86 17.69 7.71
CA THR A 107 -11.64 16.33 8.25
C THR A 107 -10.16 16.00 8.25
N ILE A 108 -9.46 16.28 7.14
CA ILE A 108 -8.02 16.06 7.04
C ILE A 108 -7.29 16.89 8.09
N GLY A 109 -7.63 18.18 8.23
CA GLY A 109 -7.05 19.08 9.23
C GLY A 109 -7.20 18.56 10.65
N MET A 110 -8.41 18.11 11.03
CA MET A 110 -8.68 17.56 12.35
C MET A 110 -7.74 16.41 12.72
N PHE A 111 -7.46 15.49 11.77
CA PHE A 111 -6.54 14.39 12.01
C PHE A 111 -5.07 14.84 12.03
N LEU A 112 -4.69 15.81 11.19
CA LEU A 112 -3.33 16.37 11.17
C LEU A 112 -3.03 17.17 12.44
N ASP A 113 -3.96 18.00 12.87
CA ASP A 113 -3.84 18.84 14.08
C ASP A 113 -3.76 17.98 15.35
N ALA A 114 -4.48 16.86 15.38
CA ALA A 114 -4.40 15.89 16.47
C ALA A 114 -3.07 15.10 16.51
N GLY A 115 -2.22 15.22 15.49
CA GLY A 115 -0.94 14.51 15.41
C GLY A 115 -1.06 12.98 15.35
N VAL A 116 -2.20 12.45 14.90
CA VAL A 116 -2.49 11.00 14.86
C VAL A 116 -2.28 10.38 13.46
N VAL A 117 -1.82 11.18 12.51
CA VAL A 117 -1.57 10.73 11.12
C VAL A 117 -0.19 10.08 11.04
N ASP A 118 -0.13 8.86 10.51
CA ASP A 118 1.13 8.14 10.28
C ASP A 118 1.81 8.58 8.99
N SER A 119 1.01 8.78 7.94
CA SER A 119 1.51 9.23 6.62
C SER A 119 0.48 10.06 5.88
N LEU A 120 0.97 10.98 5.04
CA LEU A 120 0.15 11.78 4.12
C LEU A 120 0.67 11.58 2.70
N ARG A 121 -0.25 11.30 1.80
CA ARG A 121 0.01 11.30 0.36
C ARG A 121 -0.70 12.50 -0.27
N LEU A 122 0.08 13.42 -0.83
CA LEU A 122 -0.40 14.67 -1.41
C LEU A 122 -0.14 14.67 -2.92
N ALA A 123 -1.20 14.74 -3.73
CA ALA A 123 -1.09 14.95 -5.17
C ALA A 123 -1.21 16.44 -5.47
N VAL A 124 -0.24 16.98 -6.19
CA VAL A 124 -0.18 18.39 -6.60
C VAL A 124 -0.25 18.46 -8.12
N SER A 125 -1.29 19.13 -8.63
CA SER A 125 -1.40 19.46 -10.06
C SER A 125 -0.80 20.85 -10.32
N PRO A 126 -0.12 21.07 -11.44
CA PRO A 126 0.30 22.41 -11.85
C PRO A 126 -0.88 23.31 -12.25
N ALA A 127 -2.06 22.74 -12.48
CA ALA A 127 -3.26 23.49 -12.82
C ALA A 127 -3.80 24.27 -11.61
N ALA A 128 -3.92 25.58 -11.77
CA ALA A 128 -4.55 26.45 -10.76
C ALA A 128 -6.07 26.40 -10.91
N VAL A 129 -6.80 26.19 -9.80
CA VAL A 129 -8.27 26.17 -9.79
C VAL A 129 -8.89 27.53 -10.14
N GLY A 130 -8.17 28.64 -9.85
CA GLY A 130 -8.63 29.99 -10.19
C GLY A 130 -9.84 30.52 -9.40
N ASP A 131 -10.51 29.70 -8.60
CA ASP A 131 -11.62 30.13 -7.74
C ASP A 131 -11.10 30.48 -6.34
N THR A 132 -11.21 31.75 -5.96
CA THR A 132 -10.78 32.25 -4.64
C THR A 132 -11.60 31.66 -3.49
N ARG A 133 -12.78 31.08 -3.77
CA ARG A 133 -13.66 30.41 -2.79
C ARG A 133 -13.35 28.90 -2.68
N ALA A 134 -12.46 28.37 -3.52
CA ALA A 134 -12.07 26.98 -3.43
C ALA A 134 -11.44 26.70 -2.05
N PRO A 135 -11.76 25.56 -1.43
CA PRO A 135 -11.11 25.15 -0.19
C PRO A 135 -9.59 25.16 -0.37
N ARG A 136 -8.89 25.81 0.53
CA ARG A 136 -7.42 25.81 0.56
C ARG A 136 -6.94 24.69 1.46
N PHE A 137 -5.85 24.06 1.07
CA PHE A 137 -5.19 23.05 1.90
C PHE A 137 -3.82 23.59 2.33
N PRO A 138 -3.55 23.59 3.65
CA PRO A 138 -4.49 23.48 4.75
C PRO A 138 -5.11 24.85 5.08
N GLU A 139 -6.39 24.85 5.45
CA GLU A 139 -7.04 26.03 6.07
C GLU A 139 -6.54 26.25 7.53
N PHE A 140 -5.65 25.42 7.98
CA PHE A 140 -5.19 25.31 9.36
C PHE A 140 -3.74 25.81 9.45
N GLY A 141 -3.50 26.81 10.25
CA GLY A 141 -2.27 27.45 10.62
C GLY A 141 -0.96 26.86 10.06
N ARG A 142 -0.17 26.15 10.80
CA ARG A 142 1.07 25.54 10.33
C ARG A 142 0.81 24.24 9.60
N LEU A 143 1.41 24.08 8.41
CA LEU A 143 1.54 22.77 7.77
C LEU A 143 2.31 21.83 8.71
N PRO A 144 1.73 20.70 9.16
CA PRO A 144 2.41 19.80 10.11
C PRO A 144 3.66 19.13 9.52
N PHE A 145 3.97 19.43 8.27
CA PHE A 145 5.12 18.94 7.52
C PHE A 145 6.12 20.03 7.14
N GLU A 146 5.94 21.30 7.59
CA GLU A 146 6.98 22.34 7.46
C GLU A 146 8.31 21.86 8.05
N GLY A 147 9.37 21.89 7.25
CA GLY A 147 10.69 21.40 7.64
C GLY A 147 10.90 19.89 7.50
N ARG A 148 9.89 19.12 7.07
CA ARG A 148 10.06 17.70 6.72
C ARG A 148 10.33 17.56 5.22
N ALA A 149 11.37 16.80 4.87
CA ALA A 149 11.66 16.50 3.47
C ALA A 149 10.52 15.65 2.87
N ALA A 150 9.79 16.25 1.94
CA ALA A 150 8.86 15.50 1.10
C ALA A 150 9.65 14.71 0.06
N LYS A 151 9.30 13.48 -0.15
CA LYS A 151 9.81 12.69 -1.28
C LYS A 151 8.74 12.66 -2.37
N VAL A 152 9.11 13.11 -3.59
CA VAL A 152 8.29 12.82 -4.76
C VAL A 152 8.39 11.33 -5.02
N VAL A 153 7.28 10.62 -4.88
CA VAL A 153 7.26 9.17 -5.01
C VAL A 153 6.67 8.71 -6.34
N ARG A 154 5.96 9.59 -7.06
CA ARG A 154 5.33 9.26 -8.32
C ARG A 154 4.94 10.50 -9.11
N ARG A 155 5.00 10.39 -10.45
CA ARG A 155 4.32 11.30 -11.38
C ARG A 155 3.15 10.58 -12.04
N VAL A 156 2.01 11.26 -12.14
CA VAL A 156 0.79 10.75 -12.80
C VAL A 156 0.32 11.83 -13.75
N GLY A 157 0.62 11.67 -15.04
CA GLY A 157 0.47 12.74 -16.00
C GLY A 157 1.37 13.93 -15.63
N ASP A 158 0.77 15.09 -15.44
CA ASP A 158 1.40 16.34 -15.01
C ASP A 158 1.40 16.53 -13.48
N MET A 159 0.73 15.64 -12.73
CA MET A 159 0.67 15.71 -11.27
C MET A 159 1.89 15.07 -10.61
N GLU A 160 2.39 15.69 -9.55
CA GLU A 160 3.39 15.13 -8.64
C GLU A 160 2.72 14.63 -7.37
N VAL A 161 3.05 13.40 -6.96
CA VAL A 161 2.57 12.80 -5.73
C VAL A 161 3.71 12.78 -4.72
N TYR A 162 3.49 13.45 -3.61
CA TYR A 162 4.42 13.53 -2.47
C TYR A 162 3.98 12.59 -1.37
N GLU A 163 4.92 11.98 -0.67
CA GLU A 163 4.68 11.20 0.53
C GLU A 163 5.42 11.80 1.72
N TYR A 164 4.68 12.03 2.80
CA TYR A 164 5.19 12.48 4.10
C TYR A 164 4.95 11.36 5.11
N ALA A 165 6.00 10.89 5.77
CA ALA A 165 5.91 9.99 6.89
C ALA A 165 6.03 10.80 8.20
N PHE A 166 5.00 10.73 9.06
CA PHE A 166 4.98 11.39 10.36
C PHE A 166 5.44 10.44 11.47
N ARG A 167 5.11 9.16 11.33
CA ARG A 167 5.54 8.10 12.21
C ARG A 167 6.09 6.95 11.37
N PRO A 168 7.16 6.28 11.79
CA PRO A 168 7.53 5.02 11.17
C PRO A 168 6.37 4.04 11.41
N ALA A 169 5.95 3.34 10.36
CA ALA A 169 5.04 2.22 10.54
C ALA A 169 5.68 1.20 11.49
N SER A 170 4.89 0.54 12.32
CA SER A 170 5.38 -0.43 13.32
C SER A 170 6.18 -1.59 12.70
N ASP A 171 5.96 -1.85 11.42
CA ASP A 171 6.67 -2.85 10.62
C ASP A 171 7.79 -2.26 9.74
N GLY A 172 8.14 -1.00 9.90
CA GLY A 172 9.22 -0.34 9.16
C GLY A 172 8.91 -0.08 7.67
N LEU A 173 7.66 -0.26 7.21
CA LEU A 173 7.24 -0.07 5.83
C LEU A 173 6.55 1.26 5.60
N THR A 174 6.93 1.96 4.55
CA THR A 174 6.17 3.09 4.00
C THR A 174 5.02 2.58 3.11
N LEU A 175 4.07 3.46 2.78
CA LEU A 175 3.03 3.14 1.79
C LEU A 175 3.64 2.81 0.42
N THR A 176 4.74 3.45 0.06
CA THR A 176 5.48 3.18 -1.17
C THR A 176 6.14 1.80 -1.14
N ASP A 177 6.72 1.39 -0.02
CA ASP A 177 7.28 0.04 0.13
C ASP A 177 6.17 -1.02 -0.06
N ARG A 178 5.01 -0.82 0.56
CA ARG A 178 3.85 -1.72 0.40
C ARG A 178 3.40 -1.83 -1.05
N ARG A 179 3.29 -0.70 -1.76
CA ARG A 179 2.92 -0.67 -3.17
C ARG A 179 3.92 -1.45 -4.04
N ARG A 180 5.22 -1.23 -3.83
CA ARG A 180 6.28 -1.90 -4.58
C ARG A 180 6.33 -3.40 -4.31
N LEU A 181 6.16 -3.79 -3.04
CA LEU A 181 6.12 -5.20 -2.68
C LEU A 181 4.89 -5.91 -3.26
N LEU A 182 3.71 -5.30 -3.20
CA LEU A 182 2.51 -5.83 -3.84
C LEU A 182 2.68 -5.90 -5.37
N ARG A 183 3.33 -4.91 -5.97
CA ARG A 183 3.67 -4.95 -7.40
C ARG A 183 4.61 -6.11 -7.74
N ALA A 184 5.60 -6.39 -6.89
CA ALA A 184 6.45 -7.55 -7.05
C ALA A 184 5.65 -8.87 -6.98
N VAL A 185 4.69 -8.98 -6.07
CA VAL A 185 3.79 -10.16 -6.00
C VAL A 185 2.98 -10.30 -7.29
N GLU A 186 2.38 -9.21 -7.79
CA GLU A 186 1.61 -9.19 -9.04
C GLU A 186 2.45 -9.58 -10.27
N LEU A 187 3.70 -9.14 -10.33
CA LEU A 187 4.62 -9.50 -11.40
C LEU A 187 4.89 -11.01 -11.44
N GLY A 188 4.98 -11.67 -10.29
CA GLY A 188 5.11 -13.12 -10.22
C GLY A 188 3.98 -13.86 -10.92
N GLU A 189 2.77 -13.31 -10.96
CA GLU A 189 1.62 -13.90 -11.66
C GLU A 189 1.78 -13.93 -13.19
N ARG A 190 2.71 -13.16 -13.75
CA ARG A 190 3.01 -13.17 -15.19
C ARG A 190 3.88 -14.34 -15.62
N SER A 191 4.61 -14.94 -14.69
CA SER A 191 5.42 -16.10 -14.97
C SER A 191 4.53 -17.33 -15.18
N GLU A 192 4.80 -18.14 -16.22
CA GLU A 192 4.09 -19.40 -16.41
C GLU A 192 4.43 -20.41 -15.29
N PRO A 193 3.45 -21.18 -14.80
CA PRO A 193 3.72 -22.23 -13.80
C PRO A 193 4.70 -23.27 -14.34
N CYS A 194 5.72 -23.59 -13.54
CA CYS A 194 6.75 -24.55 -13.88
C CYS A 194 7.13 -25.36 -12.65
N GLY A 195 7.28 -26.68 -12.79
CA GLY A 195 7.60 -27.57 -11.67
C GLY A 195 9.00 -27.43 -11.08
N THR A 196 9.86 -26.62 -11.69
CA THR A 196 11.27 -26.45 -11.29
C THR A 196 11.64 -25.04 -10.85
N ALA A 197 10.69 -24.10 -10.88
CA ALA A 197 10.94 -22.71 -10.50
C ALA A 197 9.71 -22.06 -9.87
N TYR A 198 9.95 -21.23 -8.86
CA TYR A 198 8.91 -20.37 -8.28
C TYR A 198 8.58 -19.21 -9.25
N ARG A 199 7.32 -18.81 -9.21
CA ARG A 199 6.80 -17.60 -9.89
C ARG A 199 7.08 -16.41 -9.00
N VAL A 200 8.20 -15.76 -9.24
CA VAL A 200 8.68 -14.61 -8.47
C VAL A 200 8.58 -13.35 -9.31
N GLY A 201 8.28 -12.23 -8.69
CA GLY A 201 8.41 -10.92 -9.29
C GLY A 201 9.30 -10.00 -8.45
N CYS A 202 9.91 -9.04 -9.09
CA CYS A 202 10.85 -8.10 -8.49
C CYS A 202 10.64 -6.69 -9.01
N VAL A 203 10.79 -5.71 -8.12
CA VAL A 203 10.87 -4.27 -8.43
C VAL A 203 12.16 -3.73 -7.84
N VAL A 204 13.01 -3.14 -8.68
CA VAL A 204 14.21 -2.42 -8.25
C VAL A 204 13.91 -0.93 -8.33
N ALA A 205 13.95 -0.23 -7.20
CA ALA A 205 13.73 1.20 -7.12
C ALA A 205 15.05 1.92 -6.86
N VAL A 206 15.48 2.76 -7.80
CA VAL A 206 16.70 3.55 -7.70
C VAL A 206 16.45 4.93 -7.10
N ARG A 207 17.53 5.59 -6.67
CA ARG A 207 17.45 6.85 -5.92
C ARG A 207 16.81 8.01 -6.69
N ASP A 208 16.91 8.03 -8.00
CA ASP A 208 16.30 9.06 -8.86
C ASP A 208 14.79 8.87 -9.07
N GLY A 209 14.21 7.81 -8.50
CA GLY A 209 12.78 7.51 -8.54
C GLY A 209 12.36 6.57 -9.66
N ARG A 210 13.25 6.18 -10.59
CA ARG A 210 12.95 5.14 -11.58
C ARG A 210 12.76 3.79 -10.92
N GLU A 211 11.89 2.97 -11.50
CA GLU A 211 11.57 1.62 -11.04
C GLU A 211 11.73 0.63 -12.21
N TYR A 212 12.38 -0.49 -11.95
CA TYR A 212 12.62 -1.55 -12.94
C TYR A 212 11.96 -2.83 -12.45
N GLU A 213 11.15 -3.41 -13.30
CA GLU A 213 10.34 -4.59 -13.01
C GLU A 213 10.90 -5.83 -13.69
N GLY A 214 10.80 -6.97 -13.02
CA GLY A 214 11.18 -8.26 -13.59
C GLY A 214 10.35 -9.39 -12.97
N TYR A 215 10.21 -10.50 -13.70
CA TYR A 215 9.58 -11.72 -13.19
C TYR A 215 10.33 -12.96 -13.69
N THR A 216 10.15 -14.07 -13.02
CA THR A 216 10.82 -15.34 -13.34
C THR A 216 10.54 -15.73 -14.79
N HIS A 217 11.59 -16.05 -15.55
CA HIS A 217 11.54 -16.49 -16.94
C HIS A 217 11.01 -15.43 -17.94
N GLU A 218 11.17 -14.15 -17.65
CA GLU A 218 10.65 -13.08 -18.50
C GLU A 218 11.33 -13.05 -19.89
N THR A 219 12.66 -13.11 -19.93
CA THR A 219 13.42 -13.07 -21.19
C THR A 219 14.18 -14.37 -21.48
N ASP A 220 14.55 -15.14 -20.48
CA ASP A 220 15.25 -16.43 -20.58
C ASP A 220 14.70 -17.37 -19.50
N CYS A 221 14.42 -18.64 -19.88
CA CYS A 221 13.88 -19.65 -18.98
C CYS A 221 14.78 -20.02 -17.79
N ARG A 222 15.97 -19.46 -17.69
CA ARG A 222 16.90 -19.60 -16.57
C ARG A 222 17.02 -18.34 -15.74
N ASN A 223 16.35 -17.24 -16.13
CA ASN A 223 16.43 -15.98 -15.38
C ASN A 223 15.45 -15.96 -14.20
N HIS A 224 15.91 -15.43 -13.09
CA HIS A 224 15.09 -15.09 -11.95
C HIS A 224 14.63 -13.63 -12.01
N ALA A 225 13.59 -13.29 -11.28
CA ALA A 225 12.97 -11.97 -11.28
C ALA A 225 13.96 -10.83 -10.96
N GLU A 226 14.83 -11.05 -9.98
CA GLU A 226 15.82 -10.05 -9.56
C GLU A 226 16.86 -9.83 -10.67
N GLU A 227 17.27 -10.89 -11.37
CA GLU A 227 18.20 -10.79 -12.51
C GLU A 227 17.59 -9.97 -13.63
N GLU A 228 16.31 -10.20 -13.98
CA GLU A 228 15.58 -9.44 -15.01
C GLU A 228 15.50 -7.95 -14.66
N ALA A 229 15.08 -7.64 -13.44
CA ALA A 229 14.93 -6.26 -13.00
C ALA A 229 16.28 -5.51 -12.94
N LEU A 230 17.32 -6.14 -12.38
CA LEU A 230 18.67 -5.57 -12.31
C LEU A 230 19.31 -5.40 -13.70
N ALA A 231 19.08 -6.34 -14.60
CA ALA A 231 19.60 -6.26 -15.97
C ALA A 231 18.97 -5.08 -16.73
N LYS A 232 17.66 -4.85 -16.59
CA LYS A 232 16.97 -3.69 -17.18
C LYS A 232 17.49 -2.37 -16.62
N ALA A 233 17.71 -2.30 -15.31
CA ALA A 233 18.28 -1.11 -14.68
C ALA A 233 19.69 -0.81 -15.20
N ALA A 234 20.53 -1.84 -15.34
CA ALA A 234 21.87 -1.71 -15.89
C ALA A 234 21.86 -1.30 -17.36
N ALA A 235 20.96 -1.85 -18.18
CA ALA A 235 20.82 -1.50 -19.59
C ALA A 235 20.36 -0.05 -19.79
N ASP A 236 19.57 0.49 -18.87
CA ASP A 236 19.13 1.89 -18.85
C ASP A 236 20.15 2.85 -18.20
N GLY A 237 21.35 2.34 -17.85
CA GLY A 237 22.40 3.13 -17.21
C GLY A 237 22.03 3.66 -15.81
N ALA A 238 21.13 2.98 -15.09
CA ALA A 238 20.71 3.42 -13.77
C ALA A 238 21.81 3.20 -12.73
N ASP A 239 21.98 4.18 -11.85
CA ASP A 239 22.83 4.00 -10.67
C ASP A 239 22.11 3.13 -9.63
N LEU A 240 22.62 1.91 -9.46
CA LEU A 240 22.08 0.92 -8.51
C LEU A 240 22.59 1.12 -7.07
N LEU A 241 23.58 2.00 -6.87
CA LEU A 241 24.13 2.24 -5.54
C LEU A 241 23.06 2.81 -4.61
N GLY A 242 22.78 2.09 -3.53
CA GLY A 242 21.75 2.45 -2.57
C GLY A 242 20.31 2.24 -3.05
N ALA A 243 20.10 1.46 -4.13
CA ALA A 243 18.77 1.05 -4.58
C ALA A 243 18.06 0.19 -3.52
N CYS A 244 16.71 0.15 -3.61
CA CYS A 244 15.88 -0.76 -2.84
C CYS A 244 15.34 -1.85 -3.77
N VAL A 245 15.46 -3.11 -3.36
CA VAL A 245 14.94 -4.28 -4.08
C VAL A 245 13.72 -4.80 -3.35
N TYR A 246 12.59 -4.91 -4.05
CA TYR A 246 11.34 -5.50 -3.58
C TYR A 246 11.11 -6.78 -4.36
N THR A 247 11.05 -7.91 -3.69
CA THR A 247 10.85 -9.20 -4.33
C THR A 247 9.76 -9.99 -3.62
N SER A 248 8.96 -10.76 -4.36
CA SER A 248 7.87 -11.53 -3.76
C SER A 248 8.36 -12.67 -2.88
N MET A 249 9.58 -13.19 -3.15
CA MET A 249 10.22 -14.22 -2.34
C MET A 249 11.62 -13.79 -1.90
N GLU A 250 12.15 -14.44 -0.86
CA GLU A 250 13.53 -14.29 -0.43
C GLU A 250 14.47 -14.54 -1.60
N PRO A 251 15.45 -13.65 -1.88
CA PRO A 251 16.43 -13.87 -2.95
C PRO A 251 17.25 -15.15 -2.73
N CYS A 252 17.30 -16.03 -3.72
CA CYS A 252 18.01 -17.28 -3.63
C CYS A 252 19.50 -17.07 -3.33
N SER A 253 20.05 -17.89 -2.41
CA SER A 253 21.48 -17.91 -2.07
C SER A 253 22.29 -18.85 -2.95
N VAL A 254 21.64 -19.88 -3.50
CA VAL A 254 22.20 -20.86 -4.43
C VAL A 254 21.18 -21.14 -5.53
N ARG A 255 21.65 -21.38 -6.74
CA ARG A 255 20.78 -21.78 -7.86
C ARG A 255 21.52 -22.75 -8.81
N ALA A 256 20.78 -23.73 -9.30
CA ALA A 256 21.36 -24.71 -10.23
C ALA A 256 21.47 -24.17 -11.66
N SER A 257 20.63 -23.23 -12.06
CA SER A 257 20.54 -22.74 -13.46
C SER A 257 21.70 -21.84 -13.87
N LYS A 258 22.35 -21.13 -12.94
CA LYS A 258 23.47 -20.20 -13.18
C LYS A 258 24.39 -20.11 -11.97
N PRO A 259 25.68 -19.81 -12.16
CA PRO A 259 26.68 -19.79 -11.07
C PRO A 259 26.48 -18.62 -10.08
N VAL A 260 25.86 -17.52 -10.50
CA VAL A 260 25.65 -16.32 -9.67
C VAL A 260 24.22 -16.29 -9.17
N SER A 261 24.03 -16.31 -7.84
CA SER A 261 22.73 -16.26 -7.18
C SER A 261 22.09 -14.87 -7.23
N CYS A 262 20.80 -14.76 -6.93
CA CYS A 262 20.11 -13.45 -6.80
C CYS A 262 20.71 -12.64 -5.66
N THR A 263 20.97 -13.25 -4.52
CA THR A 263 21.65 -12.62 -3.37
C THR A 263 22.98 -11.99 -3.77
N GLU A 264 23.83 -12.72 -4.50
CA GLU A 264 25.13 -12.21 -4.94
C GLU A 264 24.99 -11.06 -5.96
N ARG A 265 24.01 -11.11 -6.86
CA ARG A 265 23.71 -10.03 -7.81
C ARG A 265 23.28 -8.75 -7.08
N ILE A 266 22.43 -8.87 -6.08
CA ILE A 266 21.95 -7.75 -5.26
C ILE A 266 23.13 -7.15 -4.49
N ILE A 267 24.00 -7.96 -3.87
CA ILE A 267 25.20 -7.47 -3.17
C ILE A 267 26.11 -6.70 -4.14
N ARG A 268 26.41 -7.27 -5.31
CA ARG A 268 27.26 -6.64 -6.34
C ARG A 268 26.68 -5.35 -6.91
N SER A 269 25.34 -5.20 -6.91
CA SER A 269 24.68 -3.98 -7.39
C SER A 269 24.87 -2.78 -6.46
N GLY A 270 25.29 -2.99 -5.21
CA GLY A 270 25.38 -1.93 -4.20
C GLY A 270 24.02 -1.48 -3.66
N ALA A 271 22.95 -2.30 -3.82
CA ALA A 271 21.65 -2.04 -3.19
C ALA A 271 21.79 -1.92 -1.68
N SER A 272 21.02 -1.02 -1.07
CA SER A 272 21.07 -0.77 0.37
C SER A 272 19.98 -1.49 1.15
N ARG A 273 18.90 -1.92 0.50
CA ARG A 273 17.74 -2.51 1.16
C ARG A 273 17.08 -3.57 0.28
N VAL A 274 16.60 -4.64 0.93
CA VAL A 274 15.79 -5.69 0.33
C VAL A 274 14.53 -5.88 1.16
N VAL A 275 13.37 -5.87 0.50
CA VAL A 275 12.06 -6.13 1.12
C VAL A 275 11.43 -7.32 0.41
N TYR A 276 11.04 -8.36 1.15
CA TYR A 276 10.41 -9.52 0.55
C TYR A 276 9.20 -10.04 1.34
N ALA A 277 8.27 -10.71 0.64
CA ALA A 277 7.01 -11.15 1.24
C ALA A 277 7.07 -12.56 1.83
N TYR A 278 7.80 -13.48 1.19
CA TYR A 278 7.80 -14.90 1.57
C TYR A 278 9.21 -15.46 1.61
N ALA A 279 9.58 -16.04 2.75
CA ALA A 279 10.85 -16.76 2.87
C ALA A 279 10.84 -17.99 1.96
N GLU A 280 11.94 -18.26 1.26
CA GLU A 280 12.04 -19.42 0.37
C GLU A 280 11.90 -20.70 1.19
N PRO A 281 10.85 -21.53 0.92
CA PRO A 281 10.72 -22.80 1.61
C PRO A 281 11.83 -23.76 1.17
N ALA A 282 12.23 -24.66 2.06
CA ALA A 282 13.32 -25.62 1.79
C ALA A 282 12.92 -26.75 0.80
N CYS A 283 12.11 -26.43 -0.21
CA CYS A 283 11.67 -27.39 -1.22
C CYS A 283 12.78 -27.77 -2.20
N PHE A 284 13.66 -26.81 -2.57
CA PHE A 284 14.76 -27.04 -3.51
C PHE A 284 16.12 -26.97 -2.83
N VAL A 285 16.36 -25.91 -2.04
CA VAL A 285 17.58 -25.68 -1.28
C VAL A 285 17.26 -24.93 0.00
N ARG A 286 18.15 -25.08 1.01
CA ARG A 286 18.06 -24.23 2.19
C ARG A 286 18.55 -22.82 1.82
N CYS A 287 17.63 -21.86 1.75
CA CYS A 287 17.97 -20.49 1.43
C CYS A 287 18.66 -19.81 2.62
N GLU A 288 19.76 -19.12 2.34
CA GLU A 288 20.52 -18.29 3.29
C GLU A 288 20.58 -16.83 2.82
N GLY A 289 19.70 -16.45 1.87
CA GLY A 289 19.71 -15.13 1.23
C GLY A 289 19.67 -13.98 2.23
N THR A 290 18.74 -14.03 3.18
CA THR A 290 18.60 -13.03 4.23
C THR A 290 19.87 -12.88 5.07
N ARG A 291 20.49 -13.98 5.47
CA ARG A 291 21.73 -13.94 6.26
C ARG A 291 22.86 -13.27 5.48
N LEU A 292 23.09 -13.72 4.25
CA LEU A 292 24.18 -13.22 3.40
C LEU A 292 24.00 -11.73 3.05
N LEU A 293 22.78 -11.29 2.76
CA LEU A 293 22.49 -9.89 2.52
C LEU A 293 22.79 -9.01 3.75
N ARG A 294 22.37 -9.46 4.93
CA ARG A 294 22.66 -8.74 6.19
C ARG A 294 24.14 -8.68 6.51
N GLU A 295 24.87 -9.77 6.29
CA GLU A 295 26.35 -9.81 6.45
C GLU A 295 27.06 -8.85 5.49
N ALA A 296 26.47 -8.61 4.31
CA ALA A 296 26.95 -7.61 3.36
C ALA A 296 26.53 -6.16 3.71
N GLY A 297 25.86 -5.94 4.85
CA GLY A 297 25.42 -4.61 5.30
C GLY A 297 24.13 -4.11 4.66
N ILE A 298 23.37 -4.97 3.99
CA ILE A 298 22.08 -4.62 3.38
C ILE A 298 20.98 -4.73 4.42
N ASP A 299 20.12 -3.72 4.51
CA ASP A 299 18.90 -3.76 5.33
C ASP A 299 17.89 -4.75 4.73
N VAL A 300 17.56 -5.82 5.46
CA VAL A 300 16.64 -6.85 4.98
C VAL A 300 15.39 -6.90 5.83
N LEU A 301 14.24 -6.62 5.19
CA LEU A 301 12.93 -6.58 5.83
C LEU A 301 12.00 -7.65 5.25
N PRO A 302 11.77 -8.77 5.97
CA PRO A 302 10.71 -9.72 5.64
C PRO A 302 9.33 -9.16 5.99
N VAL A 303 8.34 -9.39 5.13
CA VAL A 303 6.96 -8.91 5.30
C VAL A 303 5.97 -10.09 5.19
N PRO A 304 5.92 -10.98 6.18
CA PRO A 304 5.15 -12.21 6.13
C PRO A 304 3.64 -11.99 5.99
N ALA A 305 3.15 -10.78 6.25
CA ALA A 305 1.75 -10.42 6.04
C ALA A 305 1.28 -10.64 4.57
N TYR A 306 2.19 -10.61 3.59
CA TYR A 306 1.88 -10.86 2.19
C TYR A 306 2.24 -12.28 1.72
N ALA A 307 2.80 -13.12 2.59
CA ALA A 307 3.13 -14.51 2.27
C ALA A 307 1.95 -15.32 1.70
N PRO A 308 0.70 -15.18 2.18
CA PRO A 308 -0.44 -15.90 1.61
C PRO A 308 -0.66 -15.65 0.11
N LEU A 309 -0.41 -14.43 -0.38
CA LEU A 309 -0.50 -14.10 -1.80
C LEU A 309 0.55 -14.87 -2.61
N VAL A 310 1.80 -14.85 -2.13
CA VAL A 310 2.93 -15.53 -2.81
C VAL A 310 2.77 -17.04 -2.81
N ARG A 311 2.32 -17.65 -1.70
CA ARG A 311 2.02 -19.07 -1.62
C ARG A 311 0.96 -19.46 -2.64
N ARG A 312 -0.08 -18.66 -2.79
CA ARG A 312 -1.15 -18.91 -3.74
C ARG A 312 -0.68 -18.82 -5.19
N THR A 313 0.13 -17.82 -5.53
CA THR A 313 0.79 -17.72 -6.84
C THR A 313 1.65 -18.95 -7.14
N ASN A 314 2.21 -19.58 -6.10
CA ASN A 314 3.10 -20.75 -6.18
C ASN A 314 2.45 -22.06 -5.73
N ALA A 315 1.11 -22.17 -5.69
CA ALA A 315 0.40 -23.37 -5.25
C ALA A 315 0.70 -24.63 -6.08
N HIS A 316 1.31 -24.48 -7.26
CA HIS A 316 1.77 -25.59 -8.10
C HIS A 316 3.03 -26.28 -7.56
N ILE A 317 3.76 -25.65 -6.62
CA ILE A 317 4.99 -26.20 -5.99
C ILE A 317 4.87 -26.20 -4.47
N VAL A 318 4.34 -25.12 -3.88
CA VAL A 318 4.19 -24.98 -2.43
C VAL A 318 2.89 -25.64 -2.01
N HIS A 319 3.00 -26.79 -1.33
CA HIS A 319 1.87 -27.51 -0.74
C HIS A 319 1.80 -27.18 0.76
N ASP A 320 0.60 -27.01 1.30
CA ASP A 320 0.36 -26.80 2.74
C ASP A 320 0.61 -28.06 3.53
#